data_6232efc2c719d4215302d7ade9b3631c
#
_entry.id   6232efc2c719d4215302d7ade9b3631c
#
_cell.length_a   1.000
_cell.length_b   1.000
_cell.length_c   1.000
_cell.angle_alpha   90.00
_cell.angle_beta   90.00
_cell.angle_gamma   90.00
#
_symmetry.space_group_name_H-M   'P 1'
#
loop_
_entity.id
_entity.type
_entity.pdbx_description
1 polymer ?
#
loop_
_entity_poly.entity_id
_entity_poly.type
_entity_poly.pdbx_seq_one_letter_code
_entity_poly.pdbx_strand_id
1 'polypeptide(L)'
;MIKKRLPPLNWLRSFEAAARHRNFTLAAAELNMTQATISQQIKGLESQLGCALFIRLPRGLELTDAARAYIPGVRESIEKLSVVTDEVFGKERSHTLTVRSNLVF
;
A
#
# COMPACT_ATOMS: atom_id res chain seq x y z
N MET A 1 -8.05 -18.27 18.00
CA MET A 1 -8.11 -17.29 17.27
C MET A 1 -6.89 -16.93 16.57
N ILE A 2 -7.01 -16.29 15.61
CA ILE A 2 -5.95 -15.97 14.88
C ILE A 2 -5.11 -14.91 15.37
N LYS A 3 -3.86 -15.11 15.30
CA LYS A 3 -3.02 -14.17 15.71
C LYS A 3 -2.90 -13.30 14.62
N LYS A 4 -3.12 -12.12 14.74
CA LYS A 4 -3.06 -11.25 13.73
C LYS A 4 -1.71 -10.99 13.35
N ARG A 5 -1.28 -11.37 12.25
CA ARG A 5 0.00 -11.10 11.76
C ARG A 5 -0.13 -10.14 10.65
N LEU A 6 -1.13 -9.30 10.70
CA LEU A 6 -1.35 -8.34 9.64
C LEU A 6 -0.36 -7.20 9.73
N PRO A 7 0.41 -6.94 8.72
CA PRO A 7 1.33 -5.81 8.74
C PRO A 7 0.57 -4.50 8.66
N PRO A 8 1.15 -3.39 9.05
CA PRO A 8 0.49 -2.10 8.94
C PRO A 8 0.08 -1.82 7.51
N LEU A 9 -1.10 -1.28 7.34
CA LEU A 9 -1.62 -1.00 6.01
C LEU A 9 -0.70 -0.09 5.21
N ASN A 10 -0.09 0.88 5.86
CA ASN A 10 0.83 1.79 5.16
C ASN A 10 1.99 1.03 4.53
N TRP A 11 2.49 0.02 5.23
CA TRP A 11 3.60 -0.77 4.71
C TRP A 11 3.15 -1.56 3.48
N LEU A 12 1.92 -2.06 3.51
CA LEU A 12 1.38 -2.81 2.39
C LEU A 12 1.16 -1.91 1.18
N ARG A 13 0.74 -0.68 1.42
CA ARG A 13 0.57 0.28 0.35
C ARG A 13 1.92 0.63 -0.29
N SER A 14 2.93 0.79 0.56
CA SER A 14 4.26 1.09 0.05
C SER A 14 4.81 -0.09 -0.76
N PHE A 15 4.56 -1.29 -0.28
CA PHE A 15 4.98 -2.49 -0.99
C PHE A 15 4.28 -2.57 -2.35
N GLU A 16 2.99 -2.32 -2.38
CA GLU A 16 2.23 -2.43 -3.62
C GLU A 16 2.73 -1.39 -4.63
N ALA A 17 2.95 -0.16 -4.19
CA ALA A 17 3.41 0.89 -5.08
C ALA A 17 4.82 0.58 -5.59
N ALA A 18 5.69 0.12 -4.70
CA ALA A 18 7.06 -0.21 -5.09
C ALA A 18 7.09 -1.38 -6.08
N ALA A 19 6.20 -2.33 -5.88
CA ALA A 19 6.12 -3.48 -6.79
C ALA A 19 5.61 -3.06 -8.16
N ARG A 20 4.65 -2.19 -8.19
CA ARG A 20 4.04 -1.75 -9.43
C ARG A 20 5.01 -0.90 -10.25
N HIS A 21 5.71 -0.01 -9.58
CA HIS A 21 6.66 0.86 -10.27
C HIS A 21 8.02 0.19 -10.46
N ARG A 22 8.32 -0.80 -9.66
CA ARG A 22 9.63 -1.42 -9.61
C ARG A 22 10.70 -0.36 -9.36
N ASN A 23 10.36 0.57 -8.48
CA ASN A 23 11.22 1.71 -8.23
C ASN A 23 10.76 2.38 -6.95
N PHE A 24 11.65 2.49 -5.98
CA PHE A 24 11.30 3.10 -4.70
C PHE A 24 11.06 4.59 -4.80
N THR A 25 11.79 5.25 -5.66
CA THR A 25 11.64 6.69 -5.83
C THR A 25 10.28 7.04 -6.41
N LEU A 26 9.86 6.29 -7.41
CA LEU A 26 8.56 6.53 -8.02
C LEU A 26 7.43 6.18 -7.07
N ALA A 27 7.61 5.12 -6.29
CA ALA A 27 6.61 4.75 -5.30
C ALA A 27 6.46 5.86 -4.26
N ALA A 28 7.60 6.42 -3.84
CA ALA A 28 7.59 7.49 -2.84
C ALA A 28 6.86 8.71 -3.41
N ALA A 29 7.10 9.03 -4.66
CA ALA A 29 6.44 10.16 -5.27
C ALA A 29 4.92 9.95 -5.30
N GLU A 30 4.51 8.75 -5.66
CA GLU A 30 3.08 8.46 -5.72
C GLU A 30 2.43 8.61 -4.36
N LEU A 31 3.09 8.17 -3.31
CA LEU A 31 2.52 8.17 -1.98
C LEU A 31 2.86 9.41 -1.15
N ASN A 32 3.51 10.37 -1.78
CA ASN A 32 3.91 11.59 -1.09
C ASN A 32 4.78 11.31 0.12
N MET A 33 5.77 10.48 -0.08
CA MET A 33 6.70 10.12 0.97
C MET A 33 8.10 10.26 0.45
N THR A 34 9.07 10.18 1.35
CA THR A 34 10.45 10.17 0.92
C THR A 34 10.85 8.75 0.58
N GLN A 35 11.87 8.60 -0.23
CA GLN A 35 12.35 7.29 -0.56
C GLN A 35 12.85 6.56 0.67
N ALA A 36 13.46 7.30 1.60
CA ALA A 36 13.95 6.70 2.83
C ALA A 36 12.82 6.08 3.64
N THR A 37 11.67 6.74 3.68
CA THR A 37 10.52 6.22 4.39
C THR A 37 10.01 4.94 3.73
N ILE A 38 9.91 4.94 2.41
CA ILE A 38 9.47 3.75 1.70
C ILE A 38 10.43 2.61 1.99
N SER A 39 11.71 2.88 1.89
CA SER A 39 12.72 1.87 2.12
C SER A 39 12.61 1.27 3.51
N GLN A 40 12.38 2.11 4.49
CA GLN A 40 12.25 1.68 5.85
C GLN A 40 11.01 0.84 6.06
N GLN A 41 9.91 1.23 5.47
CA GLN A 41 8.67 0.48 5.59
C GLN A 41 8.79 -0.90 4.94
N ILE A 42 9.43 -0.95 3.78
CA ILE A 42 9.65 -2.21 3.11
C ILE A 42 10.52 -3.12 3.95
N LYS A 43 11.56 -2.56 4.54
CA LYS A 43 12.42 -3.33 5.40
C LYS A 43 11.68 -3.87 6.58
N GLY A 44 10.81 -3.05 7.19
CA GLY A 44 10.01 -3.49 8.31
C GLY A 44 9.09 -4.62 7.90
N LEU A 45 8.50 -4.52 6.72
CA LEU A 45 7.60 -5.53 6.20
C LEU A 45 8.37 -6.85 5.98
N GLU A 46 9.53 -6.76 5.35
CA GLU A 46 10.34 -7.95 5.12
C GLU A 46 10.71 -8.62 6.42
N SER A 47 11.03 -7.80 7.41
CA SER A 47 11.41 -8.32 8.70
C SER A 47 10.24 -9.04 9.36
N GLN A 48 9.06 -8.47 9.28
CA GLN A 48 7.89 -9.07 9.87
C GLN A 48 7.50 -10.37 9.16
N LEU A 49 7.64 -10.40 7.84
CA LEU A 49 7.29 -11.57 7.07
C LEU A 49 8.40 -12.63 7.05
N GLY A 50 9.59 -12.23 7.40
CA GLY A 50 10.71 -13.17 7.45
C GLY A 50 11.32 -13.50 6.11
N CYS A 51 11.16 -12.66 5.13
CA CYS A 51 11.77 -12.92 3.82
C CYS A 51 11.89 -11.64 3.03
N ALA A 52 12.75 -11.65 2.05
CA ALA A 52 12.92 -10.48 1.20
C ALA A 52 11.80 -10.42 0.19
N LEU A 53 11.38 -9.23 -0.15
CA LEU A 53 10.34 -9.04 -1.13
C LEU A 53 10.91 -8.48 -2.44
N PHE A 54 12.06 -7.81 -2.34
CA PHE A 54 12.68 -7.21 -3.52
C PHE A 54 14.14 -7.59 -3.65
N ILE A 55 14.58 -7.65 -4.89
CA ILE A 55 15.97 -7.88 -5.19
C ILE A 55 16.43 -6.61 -5.86
N ARG A 56 17.47 -5.97 -5.32
CA ARG A 56 17.95 -4.75 -5.89
C ARG A 56 18.92 -5.06 -7.00
N LEU A 57 18.68 -4.46 -8.15
CA LEU A 57 19.52 -4.63 -9.30
C LEU A 57 20.23 -3.33 -9.59
N PRO A 58 21.25 -3.34 -10.40
CA PRO A 58 21.92 -2.12 -10.76
C PRO A 58 20.94 -1.12 -11.37
N ARG A 59 19.91 -1.63 -12.04
CA ARG A 59 18.90 -0.79 -12.55
C ARG A 59 17.57 -1.27 -12.10
N GLY A 60 17.02 -0.72 -11.06
CA GLY A 60 15.67 -1.01 -10.63
C GLY A 60 15.57 -2.16 -9.66
N LEU A 61 14.38 -2.72 -9.58
CA LEU A 61 14.07 -3.76 -8.63
C LEU A 61 13.40 -4.93 -9.29
N GLU A 62 13.58 -6.09 -8.67
CA GLU A 62 12.85 -7.24 -9.12
C GLU A 62 12.11 -7.80 -7.92
N LEU A 63 11.00 -8.46 -8.17
CA LEU A 63 10.24 -9.05 -7.09
C LEU A 63 10.75 -10.45 -6.82
N THR A 64 10.79 -10.83 -5.55
CA THR A 64 11.14 -12.20 -5.21
C THR A 64 9.91 -13.06 -5.45
N ASP A 65 10.06 -14.37 -5.40
CA ASP A 65 8.93 -15.27 -5.56
C ASP A 65 7.91 -15.03 -4.47
N ALA A 66 8.38 -14.76 -3.25
CA ALA A 66 7.47 -14.48 -2.15
C ALA A 66 6.64 -13.24 -2.46
N ALA A 67 7.27 -12.21 -3.00
CA ALA A 67 6.56 -10.99 -3.33
C ALA A 67 5.53 -11.23 -4.42
N ARG A 68 5.92 -12.01 -5.44
CA ARG A 68 4.98 -12.30 -6.52
C ARG A 68 3.77 -13.06 -6.04
N ALA A 69 3.96 -13.92 -5.04
CA ALA A 69 2.86 -14.67 -4.49
C ALA A 69 1.97 -13.79 -3.62
N TYR A 70 2.57 -12.83 -2.96
CA TYR A 70 1.86 -11.99 -2.00
C TYR A 70 1.11 -10.82 -2.65
N ILE A 71 1.69 -10.26 -3.68
CA ILE A 71 1.16 -9.02 -4.25
C ILE A 71 -0.28 -9.06 -4.75
N PRO A 72 -0.77 -10.14 -5.37
CA PRO A 72 -2.14 -10.14 -5.82
C PRO A 72 -3.13 -9.97 -4.69
N GLY A 73 -2.89 -10.64 -3.55
CA GLY A 73 -3.76 -10.52 -2.40
C GLY A 73 -3.71 -9.13 -1.78
N VAL A 74 -2.52 -8.57 -1.72
CA VAL A 74 -2.36 -7.23 -1.17
C VAL A 74 -3.10 -6.24 -2.05
N ARG A 75 -2.91 -6.33 -3.35
CA ARG A 75 -3.51 -5.43 -4.30
C ARG A 75 -5.03 -5.52 -4.25
N GLU A 76 -5.53 -6.73 -4.23
CA GLU A 76 -6.94 -6.96 -4.17
C GLU A 76 -7.56 -6.41 -2.88
N SER A 77 -6.88 -6.60 -1.77
CA SER A 77 -7.36 -6.10 -0.49
C SER A 77 -7.41 -4.59 -0.44
N ILE A 78 -6.38 -3.94 -0.94
CA ILE A 78 -6.35 -2.49 -0.96
C ILE A 78 -7.44 -1.95 -1.86
N GLU A 79 -7.62 -2.58 -3.00
CA GLU A 79 -8.64 -2.16 -3.92
C GLU A 79 -10.02 -2.32 -3.33
N LYS A 80 -10.26 -3.42 -2.65
CA LYS A 80 -11.52 -3.66 -2.04
C LYS A 80 -11.83 -2.61 -0.98
N LEU A 81 -10.83 -2.24 -0.19
CA LEU A 81 -11.02 -1.20 0.80
C LEU A 81 -11.35 0.12 0.14
N SER A 82 -10.68 0.40 -0.95
CA SER A 82 -10.90 1.63 -1.68
C SER A 82 -12.32 1.69 -2.23
N VAL A 83 -12.78 0.60 -2.80
CA VAL A 83 -14.11 0.54 -3.36
C VAL A 83 -15.18 0.71 -2.27
N VAL A 84 -15.02 0.02 -1.17
CA VAL A 84 -15.96 0.11 -0.09
C VAL A 84 -16.00 1.53 0.49
N THR A 85 -14.83 2.12 0.63
CA THR A 85 -14.75 3.47 1.17
C THR A 85 -15.51 4.44 0.26
N ASP A 86 -15.34 4.23 -1.03
CA ASP A 86 -16.00 5.08 -1.99
C ASP A 86 -17.50 4.84 -2.01
N GLU A 87 -17.93 3.60 -1.88
CA GLU A 87 -19.33 3.29 -1.84
C GLU A 87 -20.03 3.87 -0.65
N VAL A 88 -19.40 3.81 0.49
CA VAL A 88 -20.00 4.31 1.70
C VAL A 88 -19.93 5.81 1.83
N PHE A 89 -18.79 6.38 1.50
CA PHE A 89 -18.56 7.80 1.73
C PHE A 89 -18.41 8.69 0.51
N GLY A 90 -18.10 8.11 -0.60
CA GLY A 90 -17.84 8.90 -1.79
C GLY A 90 -18.99 9.75 -2.27
N LYS A 91 -20.15 9.16 -2.30
CA LYS A 91 -21.30 9.83 -2.77
C LYS A 91 -21.64 10.95 -1.85
N GLU A 92 -21.54 10.71 -0.59
CA GLU A 92 -21.82 11.68 0.38
C GLU A 92 -20.89 12.83 0.27
N ARG A 93 -19.65 12.57 0.02
CA ARG A 93 -18.68 13.60 -0.13
C ARG A 93 -18.99 14.44 -1.33
N SER A 94 -19.45 13.83 -2.36
CA SER A 94 -19.78 14.53 -3.56
C SER A 94 -20.91 15.45 -3.32
N HIS A 95 -21.88 15.02 -2.58
CA HIS A 95 -23.01 15.82 -2.28
C HIS A 95 -22.65 16.93 -1.36
N THR A 96 -21.95 16.65 -0.35
CA THR A 96 -21.68 17.64 0.61
C THR A 96 -20.70 18.63 0.22
N LEU A 97 -20.11 18.45 -0.84
CA LEU A 97 -19.26 19.38 -1.31
C LEU A 97 -19.92 20.59 -1.20
N THR A 98 -21.14 20.47 -1.29
CA THR A 98 -21.89 21.57 -1.25
C THR A 98 -22.28 21.86 0.08
N VAL A 99 -22.36 21.16 0.90
CA VAL A 99 -22.84 21.40 2.14
C VAL A 99 -22.18 21.17 3.23
N ARG A 100 -22.20 20.80 3.64
CA ARG A 100 -21.88 20.50 4.62
C ARG A 100 -21.19 19.97 5.22
N SER A 101 -21.05 19.98 5.57
CA SER A 101 -20.52 19.43 6.06
C SER A 101 -20.51 18.87 6.96
N ASN A 102 -21.20 18.75 7.37
CA ASN A 102 -21.24 18.18 8.15
C ASN A 102 -21.36 17.41 8.59
N LEU A 103 -21.89 17.13 8.61
CA LEU A 103 -22.17 16.36 8.90
C LEU A 103 -21.87 15.54 9.11
N VAL A 104 -22.06 15.44 9.09
CA VAL A 104 -21.81 14.70 9.16
C VAL A 104 -21.55 13.98 9.37
N PHE A 105 -21.73 13.70 9.61
CA PHE A 105 -21.58 13.10 9.70
C PHE A 105 -21.54 12.78 9.85
#